data_f3da16cf1e916d58ad8cb356cb5ed843
#
_entry.id   f3da16cf1e916d58ad8cb356cb5ed843
#
_cell.length_a   1.000
_cell.length_b   1.000
_cell.length_c   1.000
_cell.angle_alpha   90.00
_cell.angle_beta   90.00
_cell.angle_gamma   90.00
#
_symmetry.space_group_name_H-M   'P 1'
#
loop_
_entity.id
_entity.type
_entity.pdbx_description
1 polymer ?
#
loop_
_entity_poly.entity_id
_entity_poly.type
_entity_poly.pdbx_seq_one_letter_code
_entity_poly.pdbx_strand_id
1 'polypeptide(L)'
;MKKLFALFALISVVLACNLVGKKGSNKNSSSSSSSGTSSVDGEPVEHANPTAAQSAAIANGQTVTWDQQGITWTLPANWSKNEVRNETFTYSGGAAHMTSSISVMPQMASLVDTSIKAMYEGAKTQKSIGKYDEVKWLELDGVRGVEFRESVQEQPGDIRRLEWQAYRTFAGSTQLISLILSTDSGEFAKHQDELYGILYSTKVTH
;
A
#
# COMPACT_ATOMS: atom_id res chain seq x y z
N MET A 1 2.40 -3.01 -39.98
CA MET A 1 1.75 -2.45 -38.81
C MET A 1 0.79 -3.49 -38.25
N LYS A 2 1.23 -4.32 -37.30
CA LYS A 2 0.40 -5.38 -36.70
C LYS A 2 0.16 -4.98 -35.24
N LYS A 3 -1.10 -4.71 -34.90
CA LYS A 3 -1.56 -4.40 -33.54
C LYS A 3 -1.56 -5.68 -32.73
N LEU A 4 -0.72 -5.77 -31.71
CA LEU A 4 -0.74 -6.85 -30.73
C LEU A 4 -1.64 -6.44 -29.58
N PHE A 5 -2.82 -7.03 -29.48
CA PHE A 5 -3.69 -6.93 -28.31
C PHE A 5 -3.16 -7.87 -27.24
N ALA A 6 -2.71 -7.33 -26.12
CA ALA A 6 -2.36 -8.12 -24.95
C ALA A 6 -3.63 -8.57 -24.24
N LEU A 7 -3.85 -9.87 -24.23
CA LEU A 7 -4.96 -10.56 -23.58
C LEU A 7 -4.71 -10.62 -22.07
N PHE A 8 -5.57 -9.98 -21.29
CA PHE A 8 -5.59 -10.12 -19.84
C PHE A 8 -6.10 -11.52 -19.48
N ALA A 9 -5.21 -12.37 -18.98
CA ALA A 9 -5.59 -13.68 -18.45
C ALA A 9 -6.16 -13.53 -17.05
N LEU A 10 -7.45 -13.76 -16.90
CA LEU A 10 -8.14 -13.96 -15.62
C LEU A 10 -7.62 -15.26 -14.99
N ILE A 11 -6.90 -15.14 -13.87
CA ILE A 11 -6.51 -16.32 -13.09
C ILE A 11 -7.65 -16.65 -12.13
N SER A 12 -8.36 -17.73 -12.43
CA SER A 12 -9.35 -18.32 -11.54
C SER A 12 -8.64 -19.08 -10.42
N VAL A 13 -8.77 -18.60 -9.18
CA VAL A 13 -8.28 -19.28 -7.99
C VAL A 13 -9.27 -20.38 -7.61
N VAL A 14 -8.82 -21.63 -7.70
CA VAL A 14 -9.56 -22.79 -7.19
C VAL A 14 -9.34 -22.91 -5.69
N LEU A 15 -10.40 -22.77 -4.91
CA LEU A 15 -10.41 -23.04 -3.48
C LEU A 15 -10.31 -24.56 -3.24
N ALA A 16 -9.26 -24.98 -2.57
CA ALA A 16 -9.21 -26.29 -1.92
C ALA A 16 -9.33 -26.09 -0.41
N CYS A 17 -10.50 -26.40 0.15
CA CYS A 17 -10.71 -26.50 1.59
C CYS A 17 -10.03 -27.76 2.12
N ASN A 18 -9.14 -27.66 3.08
CA ASN A 18 -8.83 -28.76 3.98
C ASN A 18 -8.93 -28.28 5.44
N LEU A 19 -10.00 -28.75 6.06
CA LEU A 19 -10.35 -28.57 7.47
C LEU A 19 -9.74 -29.72 8.26
N VAL A 20 -8.75 -29.48 9.09
CA VAL A 20 -8.41 -30.39 10.20
C VAL A 20 -8.14 -29.58 11.46
N GLY A 21 -9.06 -29.73 12.41
CA GLY A 21 -8.94 -29.14 13.74
C GLY A 21 -7.98 -29.90 14.62
N LYS A 22 -7.31 -29.20 15.55
CA LYS A 22 -6.83 -29.78 16.79
C LYS A 22 -6.90 -28.79 17.97
N LYS A 23 -7.51 -29.27 19.02
CA LYS A 23 -7.86 -28.67 20.30
C LYS A 23 -6.69 -28.79 21.28
N GLY A 24 -6.54 -27.84 22.21
CA GLY A 24 -5.76 -28.01 23.45
C GLY A 24 -5.02 -26.75 23.88
N SER A 25 -5.53 -26.06 24.80
CA SER A 25 -5.39 -26.03 26.28
C SER A 25 -4.27 -25.11 26.82
N ASN A 26 -4.70 -23.95 27.29
CA ASN A 26 -4.55 -23.31 28.61
C ASN A 26 -3.19 -23.09 29.31
N LYS A 27 -3.07 -21.83 29.83
CA LYS A 27 -2.34 -21.28 30.99
C LYS A 27 -0.96 -20.68 30.69
N ASN A 28 -0.65 -19.46 31.05
CA ASN A 28 -0.78 -18.71 32.29
C ASN A 28 -0.33 -17.27 32.13
N SER A 29 -0.95 -16.37 32.84
CA SER A 29 -0.65 -14.95 32.96
C SER A 29 0.77 -14.70 33.50
N SER A 30 1.48 -13.80 32.82
CA SER A 30 2.42 -12.88 33.44
C SER A 30 2.34 -11.53 32.72
N SER A 31 1.86 -10.53 33.45
CA SER A 31 1.78 -9.15 33.01
C SER A 31 3.17 -8.56 32.84
N SER A 32 3.62 -8.48 31.60
CA SER A 32 4.66 -7.56 31.18
C SER A 32 4.03 -6.57 30.22
N SER A 33 4.09 -5.29 30.54
CA SER A 33 3.70 -4.20 29.66
C SER A 33 4.62 -4.20 28.42
N SER A 34 4.27 -5.00 27.43
CA SER A 34 4.84 -4.92 26.10
C SER A 34 4.00 -3.92 25.31
N SER A 35 4.64 -2.90 24.76
CA SER A 35 4.10 -2.15 23.62
C SER A 35 3.68 -3.19 22.59
N GLY A 36 2.37 -3.44 22.52
CA GLY A 36 1.82 -4.54 21.73
C GLY A 36 2.06 -4.29 20.25
N THR A 37 3.05 -4.95 19.68
CA THR A 37 3.17 -5.06 18.24
C THR A 37 1.94 -5.83 17.76
N SER A 38 1.05 -5.16 17.04
CA SER A 38 -0.09 -5.82 16.40
C SER A 38 0.43 -6.82 15.37
N SER A 39 -0.23 -7.96 15.24
CA SER A 39 0.15 -8.97 14.26
C SER A 39 -1.08 -9.52 13.53
N VAL A 40 -0.88 -9.93 12.29
CA VAL A 40 -1.86 -10.63 11.47
C VAL A 40 -1.31 -12.00 11.12
N ASP A 41 -1.98 -13.05 11.59
CA ASP A 41 -1.58 -14.45 11.38
C ASP A 41 -0.11 -14.74 11.78
N GLY A 42 0.39 -14.02 12.81
CA GLY A 42 1.76 -14.13 13.31
C GLY A 42 2.80 -13.24 12.61
N GLU A 43 2.43 -12.57 11.53
CA GLU A 43 3.28 -11.58 10.86
C GLU A 43 3.11 -10.19 11.52
N PRO A 44 4.20 -9.47 11.80
CA PRO A 44 4.12 -8.16 12.44
C PRO A 44 3.43 -7.14 11.52
N VAL A 45 2.65 -6.24 12.13
CA VAL A 45 2.14 -5.05 11.45
C VAL A 45 3.07 -3.89 11.79
N GLU A 46 3.70 -3.32 10.79
CA GLU A 46 4.51 -2.12 10.95
C GLU A 46 3.61 -0.88 11.00
N HIS A 47 4.05 0.13 11.73
CA HIS A 47 3.43 1.46 11.75
C HIS A 47 4.32 2.45 11.01
N ALA A 48 3.73 3.50 10.45
CA ALA A 48 4.49 4.58 9.84
C ALA A 48 5.53 5.13 10.83
N ASN A 49 6.79 4.93 10.51
CA ASN A 49 7.93 5.38 11.30
C ASN A 49 9.03 5.90 10.36
N PRO A 50 8.85 7.12 9.81
CA PRO A 50 9.80 7.65 8.85
C PRO A 50 11.17 7.88 9.48
N THR A 51 12.23 7.53 8.75
CA THR A 51 13.60 7.87 9.11
C THR A 51 13.83 9.38 9.08
N ALA A 52 14.94 9.84 9.64
CA ALA A 52 15.32 11.25 9.56
C ALA A 52 15.47 11.74 8.10
N ALA A 53 15.99 10.91 7.20
CA ALA A 53 16.13 11.23 5.77
C ALA A 53 14.76 11.34 5.09
N GLN A 54 13.85 10.40 5.33
CA GLN A 54 12.48 10.42 4.81
C GLN A 54 11.70 11.64 5.31
N SER A 55 11.83 11.96 6.60
CA SER A 55 11.22 13.16 7.19
C SER A 55 11.79 14.45 6.58
N ALA A 56 13.11 14.50 6.37
CA ALA A 56 13.78 15.66 5.78
C ALA A 56 13.37 15.88 4.32
N ALA A 57 13.16 14.80 3.56
CA ALA A 57 12.75 14.87 2.15
C ALA A 57 11.41 15.61 1.93
N ILE A 58 10.52 15.60 2.92
CA ILE A 58 9.21 16.25 2.87
C ILE A 58 9.06 17.42 3.86
N ALA A 59 10.11 17.79 4.64
CA ALA A 59 10.02 18.72 5.75
C ALA A 59 9.52 20.13 5.37
N ASN A 60 9.89 20.63 4.19
CA ASN A 60 9.43 21.91 3.63
C ASN A 60 8.34 21.73 2.58
N GLY A 61 7.62 20.62 2.66
CA GLY A 61 6.63 20.22 1.69
C GLY A 61 5.30 20.96 1.83
N GLN A 62 4.44 20.69 0.89
CA GLN A 62 3.05 21.16 0.88
C GLN A 62 2.11 20.06 1.36
N THR A 63 1.16 20.42 2.21
CA THR A 63 0.05 19.53 2.54
C THR A 63 -0.97 19.56 1.41
N VAL A 64 -1.30 18.40 0.87
CA VAL A 64 -2.32 18.26 -0.15
C VAL A 64 -3.41 17.32 0.35
N THR A 65 -4.67 17.71 0.13
CA THR A 65 -5.83 16.95 0.60
C THR A 65 -6.72 16.58 -0.58
N TRP A 66 -7.14 15.33 -0.60
CA TRP A 66 -8.24 14.86 -1.44
C TRP A 66 -9.53 14.94 -0.62
N ASP A 67 -10.15 16.12 -0.61
CA ASP A 67 -11.27 16.43 0.27
C ASP A 67 -12.44 15.45 0.14
N GLN A 68 -12.78 15.04 -1.09
CA GLN A 68 -13.86 14.10 -1.37
C GLN A 68 -13.63 12.72 -0.75
N GLN A 69 -12.37 12.39 -0.47
CA GLN A 69 -11.97 11.10 0.10
C GLN A 69 -11.40 11.22 1.51
N GLY A 70 -11.21 12.43 2.02
CA GLY A 70 -10.64 12.64 3.36
C GLY A 70 -9.24 12.04 3.51
N ILE A 71 -8.40 12.12 2.48
CA ILE A 71 -7.03 11.62 2.50
C ILE A 71 -6.07 12.79 2.29
N THR A 72 -5.02 12.84 3.10
CA THR A 72 -4.05 13.94 3.07
C THR A 72 -2.64 13.39 3.01
N TRP A 73 -1.77 14.06 2.27
CA TRP A 73 -0.34 13.77 2.17
C TRP A 73 0.49 15.03 2.36
N THR A 74 1.74 14.88 2.78
CA THR A 74 2.77 15.90 2.65
C THR A 74 3.63 15.57 1.44
N LEU A 75 3.61 16.43 0.43
CA LEU A 75 4.42 16.28 -0.79
C LEU A 75 5.55 17.31 -0.77
N PRO A 76 6.72 17.02 -1.36
CA PRO A 76 7.76 18.03 -1.55
C PRO A 76 7.23 19.28 -2.25
N ALA A 77 7.79 20.46 -1.95
CA ALA A 77 7.27 21.74 -2.42
C ALA A 77 7.28 21.90 -3.94
N ASN A 78 8.14 21.17 -4.64
CA ASN A 78 8.27 21.17 -6.10
C ASN A 78 7.29 20.24 -6.81
N TRP A 79 6.46 19.50 -6.08
CA TRP A 79 5.45 18.64 -6.68
C TRP A 79 4.24 19.45 -7.13
N SER A 80 3.72 19.11 -8.28
CA SER A 80 2.54 19.75 -8.87
C SER A 80 1.42 18.76 -9.12
N LYS A 81 0.21 19.29 -9.04
CA LYS A 81 -1.01 18.55 -9.32
C LYS A 81 -1.11 18.27 -10.80
N ASN A 82 -1.27 17.00 -11.17
CA ASN A 82 -1.49 16.60 -12.56
C ASN A 82 -2.99 16.46 -12.83
N GLU A 83 -3.68 15.64 -12.04
CA GLU A 83 -5.09 15.36 -12.22
C GLU A 83 -5.78 15.06 -10.89
N VAL A 84 -7.05 15.46 -10.79
CA VAL A 84 -7.97 15.03 -9.74
C VAL A 84 -9.29 14.70 -10.36
N ARG A 85 -9.70 13.47 -10.21
CA ARG A 85 -11.05 12.99 -10.55
C ARG A 85 -11.70 12.40 -9.31
N ASN A 86 -12.97 12.06 -9.39
CA ASN A 86 -13.69 11.47 -8.25
C ASN A 86 -13.04 10.20 -7.70
N GLU A 87 -12.32 9.47 -8.52
CA GLU A 87 -11.74 8.16 -8.22
C GLU A 87 -10.21 8.15 -8.26
N THR A 88 -9.57 9.26 -8.66
CA THR A 88 -8.11 9.33 -8.85
C THR A 88 -7.56 10.71 -8.48
N PHE A 89 -6.44 10.71 -7.79
CA PHE A 89 -5.73 11.91 -7.35
C PHE A 89 -4.23 11.75 -7.70
N THR A 90 -3.71 12.61 -8.59
CA THR A 90 -2.37 12.43 -9.16
C THR A 90 -1.51 13.69 -9.04
N TYR A 91 -0.27 13.50 -8.58
CA TYR A 91 0.77 14.53 -8.48
C TYR A 91 2.09 14.01 -9.05
N SER A 92 2.97 14.93 -9.44
CA SER A 92 4.34 14.60 -9.84
C SER A 92 5.34 15.67 -9.46
N GLY A 93 6.59 15.25 -9.25
CA GLY A 93 7.73 16.10 -9.02
C GLY A 93 8.97 15.53 -9.72
N GLY A 94 9.42 16.16 -10.80
CA GLY A 94 10.52 15.65 -11.63
C GLY A 94 10.19 14.28 -12.22
N ALA A 95 11.01 13.28 -11.92
CA ALA A 95 10.83 11.90 -12.37
C ALA A 95 9.92 11.06 -11.47
N ALA A 96 9.48 11.60 -10.32
CA ALA A 96 8.67 10.88 -9.35
C ALA A 96 7.18 11.22 -9.50
N HIS A 97 6.33 10.22 -9.26
CA HIS A 97 4.89 10.31 -9.44
C HIS A 97 4.15 9.69 -8.25
N MET A 98 3.01 10.29 -7.88
CA MET A 98 2.04 9.74 -6.96
C MET A 98 0.69 9.62 -7.64
N THR A 99 0.08 8.46 -7.53
CA THR A 99 -1.32 8.24 -7.91
C THR A 99 -2.03 7.56 -6.74
N SER A 100 -3.09 8.19 -6.24
CA SER A 100 -4.02 7.54 -5.33
C SER A 100 -5.34 7.30 -6.04
N SER A 101 -5.91 6.12 -5.86
CA SER A 101 -7.22 5.76 -6.41
C SER A 101 -8.11 5.11 -5.36
N ILE A 102 -9.41 5.27 -5.55
CA ILE A 102 -10.45 4.68 -4.71
C ILE A 102 -11.34 3.79 -5.57
N SER A 103 -11.53 2.56 -5.12
CA SER A 103 -12.53 1.66 -5.67
C SER A 103 -13.62 1.41 -4.63
N VAL A 104 -14.84 1.81 -4.93
CA VAL A 104 -16.00 1.60 -4.04
C VAL A 104 -16.52 0.18 -4.21
N MET A 105 -16.66 -0.55 -3.10
CA MET A 105 -17.03 -1.96 -3.05
C MET A 105 -18.22 -2.18 -2.09
N PRO A 106 -19.45 -1.84 -2.49
CA PRO A 106 -20.58 -1.76 -1.57
C PRO A 106 -20.93 -3.07 -0.84
N GLN A 107 -20.59 -4.23 -1.42
CA GLN A 107 -20.95 -5.55 -0.88
C GLN A 107 -19.76 -6.28 -0.20
N MET A 108 -18.64 -5.61 -0.01
CA MET A 108 -17.41 -6.26 0.47
C MET A 108 -17.16 -6.13 1.97
N ALA A 109 -18.05 -5.48 2.73
CA ALA A 109 -17.82 -5.22 4.16
C ALA A 109 -17.50 -6.48 4.98
N SER A 110 -18.22 -7.60 4.72
CA SER A 110 -17.98 -8.88 5.40
C SER A 110 -16.74 -9.65 4.90
N LEU A 111 -16.14 -9.22 3.80
CA LEU A 111 -15.03 -9.92 3.14
C LEU A 111 -13.70 -9.14 3.24
N VAL A 112 -13.69 -7.97 3.88
CA VAL A 112 -12.51 -7.10 3.98
C VAL A 112 -11.29 -7.85 4.51
N ASP A 113 -11.43 -8.52 5.67
CA ASP A 113 -10.31 -9.25 6.28
C ASP A 113 -9.80 -10.40 5.39
N THR A 114 -10.70 -11.12 4.75
CA THR A 114 -10.32 -12.19 3.82
C THR A 114 -9.62 -11.63 2.58
N SER A 115 -10.14 -10.54 2.04
CA SER A 115 -9.60 -9.92 0.82
C SER A 115 -8.23 -9.31 1.05
N ILE A 116 -8.02 -8.60 2.17
CA ILE A 116 -6.71 -8.00 2.47
C ILE A 116 -5.65 -9.08 2.77
N LYS A 117 -6.03 -10.18 3.42
CA LYS A 117 -5.14 -11.33 3.63
C LYS A 117 -4.79 -12.01 2.30
N ALA A 118 -5.76 -12.23 1.43
CA ALA A 118 -5.50 -12.78 0.10
C ALA A 118 -4.57 -11.88 -0.73
N MET A 119 -4.72 -10.56 -0.62
CA MET A 119 -3.81 -9.60 -1.24
C MET A 119 -2.38 -9.76 -0.70
N TYR A 120 -2.22 -9.83 0.61
CA TYR A 120 -0.91 -10.03 1.25
C TYR A 120 -0.25 -11.33 0.81
N GLU A 121 -0.95 -12.46 0.84
CA GLU A 121 -0.41 -13.75 0.41
C GLU A 121 -0.10 -13.78 -1.11
N GLY A 122 -0.93 -13.13 -1.90
CA GLY A 122 -0.66 -12.93 -3.33
C GLY A 122 0.61 -12.12 -3.56
N ALA A 123 0.81 -11.04 -2.81
CA ALA A 123 2.03 -10.22 -2.88
C ALA A 123 3.27 -11.01 -2.41
N LYS A 124 3.19 -11.80 -1.34
CA LYS A 124 4.28 -12.70 -0.91
C LYS A 124 4.66 -13.71 -2.00
N THR A 125 3.66 -14.26 -2.70
CA THR A 125 3.92 -15.13 -3.85
C THR A 125 4.69 -14.40 -4.94
N GLN A 126 4.30 -13.16 -5.27
CA GLN A 126 5.04 -12.33 -6.23
C GLN A 126 6.46 -11.99 -5.74
N LYS A 127 6.66 -11.79 -4.44
CA LYS A 127 8.00 -11.64 -3.85
C LYS A 127 8.84 -12.89 -4.03
N SER A 128 8.28 -14.08 -3.82
CA SER A 128 9.01 -15.35 -3.96
C SER A 128 9.53 -15.62 -5.38
N ILE A 129 8.89 -15.06 -6.40
CA ILE A 129 9.31 -15.15 -7.81
C ILE A 129 10.09 -13.92 -8.29
N GLY A 130 10.47 -13.02 -7.37
CA GLY A 130 11.34 -11.89 -7.65
C GLY A 130 10.64 -10.66 -8.24
N LYS A 131 9.31 -10.63 -8.34
CA LYS A 131 8.59 -9.44 -8.81
C LYS A 131 8.61 -8.30 -7.79
N TYR A 132 8.50 -8.63 -6.50
CA TYR A 132 8.63 -7.68 -5.41
C TYR A 132 9.88 -7.98 -4.60
N ASP A 133 10.59 -6.96 -4.13
CA ASP A 133 11.69 -7.08 -3.18
C ASP A 133 11.23 -6.86 -1.73
N GLU A 134 10.10 -6.19 -1.54
CA GLU A 134 9.48 -5.99 -0.22
C GLU A 134 7.97 -6.23 -0.25
N VAL A 135 7.47 -6.88 0.80
CA VAL A 135 6.03 -7.05 1.09
C VAL A 135 5.88 -7.09 2.59
N LYS A 136 5.01 -6.24 3.13
CA LYS A 136 4.73 -6.19 4.58
C LYS A 136 3.33 -5.67 4.88
N TRP A 137 2.86 -5.95 6.09
CA TRP A 137 1.73 -5.27 6.67
C TRP A 137 2.17 -3.87 7.12
N LEU A 138 1.46 -2.84 6.70
CA LEU A 138 1.72 -1.46 7.08
C LEU A 138 0.42 -0.78 7.50
N GLU A 139 0.41 -0.22 8.70
CA GLU A 139 -0.67 0.63 9.17
C GLU A 139 -0.31 2.10 8.98
N LEU A 140 -1.15 2.82 8.25
CA LEU A 140 -1.08 4.27 8.06
C LEU A 140 -2.29 4.92 8.71
N ASP A 141 -2.06 5.76 9.71
CA ASP A 141 -3.10 6.53 10.42
C ASP A 141 -4.28 5.67 10.90
N GLY A 142 -4.00 4.49 11.44
CA GLY A 142 -5.01 3.54 11.94
C GLY A 142 -5.62 2.62 10.88
N VAL A 143 -5.30 2.81 9.61
CA VAL A 143 -5.78 1.95 8.52
C VAL A 143 -4.70 0.93 8.17
N ARG A 144 -4.99 -0.34 8.43
CA ARG A 144 -4.09 -1.45 8.09
C ARG A 144 -4.20 -1.81 6.61
N GLY A 145 -3.07 -1.86 5.95
CA GLY A 145 -2.93 -2.21 4.55
C GLY A 145 -1.75 -3.14 4.28
N VAL A 146 -1.52 -3.40 3.02
CA VAL A 146 -0.36 -4.12 2.51
C VAL A 146 0.52 -3.15 1.73
N GLU A 147 1.78 -3.02 2.14
CA GLU A 147 2.82 -2.38 1.34
C GLU A 147 3.54 -3.44 0.53
N PHE A 148 3.83 -3.11 -0.72
CA PHE A 148 4.72 -3.90 -1.56
C PHE A 148 5.52 -2.99 -2.49
N ARG A 149 6.78 -3.36 -2.69
CA ARG A 149 7.71 -2.64 -3.56
C ARG A 149 8.19 -3.56 -4.67
N GLU A 150 8.10 -3.08 -5.91
CA GLU A 150 8.62 -3.81 -7.06
C GLU A 150 10.15 -3.94 -6.97
N SER A 151 10.67 -5.07 -7.43
CA SER A 151 12.10 -5.29 -7.59
C SER A 151 12.68 -4.31 -8.63
N VAL A 152 14.00 -4.21 -8.66
CA VAL A 152 14.69 -3.45 -9.71
C VAL A 152 14.32 -4.03 -11.06
N GLN A 153 13.84 -3.18 -11.96
CA GLN A 153 13.48 -3.56 -13.32
C GLN A 153 14.74 -3.74 -14.18
N GLU A 154 14.66 -4.59 -15.20
CA GLU A 154 15.79 -4.90 -16.09
C GLU A 154 16.22 -3.68 -16.92
N GLN A 155 15.25 -2.89 -17.38
CA GLN A 155 15.49 -1.69 -18.17
C GLN A 155 15.45 -0.44 -17.29
N PRO A 156 16.43 0.46 -17.36
CA PRO A 156 16.47 1.67 -16.52
C PRO A 156 15.25 2.60 -16.69
N GLY A 157 14.63 2.60 -17.87
CA GLY A 157 13.42 3.39 -18.15
C GLY A 157 12.11 2.71 -17.77
N ASP A 158 12.15 1.46 -17.30
CA ASP A 158 10.95 0.81 -16.78
C ASP A 158 10.54 1.45 -15.46
N ILE A 159 9.23 1.47 -15.21
CA ILE A 159 8.69 2.04 -13.97
C ILE A 159 8.85 1.07 -12.82
N ARG A 160 9.38 1.57 -11.71
CA ARG A 160 9.41 0.86 -10.42
C ARG A 160 8.46 1.52 -9.43
N ARG A 161 7.67 0.71 -8.72
CA ARG A 161 6.60 1.17 -7.84
C ARG A 161 6.83 0.78 -6.39
N LEU A 162 6.42 1.68 -5.52
CA LEU A 162 6.13 1.45 -4.12
C LEU A 162 4.62 1.64 -3.97
N GLU A 163 3.91 0.62 -3.50
CA GLU A 163 2.46 0.64 -3.40
C GLU A 163 2.00 0.32 -1.98
N TRP A 164 0.90 0.95 -1.58
CA TRP A 164 0.16 0.59 -0.39
C TRP A 164 -1.31 0.48 -0.74
N GLN A 165 -1.93 -0.63 -0.33
CA GLN A 165 -3.34 -0.90 -0.57
C GLN A 165 -4.03 -1.28 0.73
N ALA A 166 -5.19 -0.69 0.99
CA ALA A 166 -5.95 -0.92 2.21
C ALA A 166 -7.45 -0.79 1.98
N TYR A 167 -8.21 -1.49 2.79
CA TYR A 167 -9.66 -1.31 2.86
C TYR A 167 -10.02 -0.39 4.02
N ARG A 168 -11.04 0.45 3.81
CA ARG A 168 -11.68 1.24 4.86
C ARG A 168 -13.19 1.29 4.65
N THR A 169 -13.92 1.69 5.69
CA THR A 169 -15.29 2.17 5.55
C THR A 169 -15.26 3.70 5.55
N PHE A 170 -15.82 4.33 4.52
CA PHE A 170 -15.90 5.77 4.42
C PHE A 170 -17.21 6.18 3.76
N ALA A 171 -17.90 7.18 4.32
CA ALA A 171 -19.20 7.63 3.84
C ALA A 171 -20.23 6.48 3.67
N GLY A 172 -20.21 5.50 4.59
CA GLY A 172 -21.11 4.35 4.60
C GLY A 172 -20.80 3.25 3.56
N SER A 173 -19.68 3.33 2.86
CA SER A 173 -19.28 2.35 1.84
C SER A 173 -17.91 1.76 2.12
N THR A 174 -17.72 0.48 1.83
CA THR A 174 -16.39 -0.13 1.80
C THR A 174 -15.64 0.37 0.59
N GLN A 175 -14.41 0.81 0.82
CA GLN A 175 -13.53 1.32 -0.22
C GLN A 175 -12.19 0.59 -0.16
N LEU A 176 -11.63 0.27 -1.32
CA LEU A 176 -10.21 -0.05 -1.48
C LEU A 176 -9.48 1.24 -1.84
N ILE A 177 -8.54 1.64 -0.99
CA ILE A 177 -7.56 2.69 -1.26
C ILE A 177 -6.36 2.03 -1.93
N SER A 178 -5.87 2.62 -3.03
CA SER A 178 -4.59 2.27 -3.61
C SER A 178 -3.74 3.55 -3.72
N LEU A 179 -2.57 3.54 -3.09
CA LEU A 179 -1.56 4.59 -3.20
C LEU A 179 -0.35 4.01 -3.92
N ILE A 180 -0.03 4.58 -5.07
CA ILE A 180 1.09 4.19 -5.92
C ILE A 180 2.07 5.35 -5.99
N LEU A 181 3.29 5.10 -5.57
CA LEU A 181 4.43 6.01 -5.68
C LEU A 181 5.43 5.37 -6.64
N SER A 182 5.88 6.10 -7.65
CA SER A 182 6.68 5.51 -8.71
C SER A 182 7.69 6.48 -9.30
N THR A 183 8.72 5.91 -9.90
CA THR A 183 9.71 6.61 -10.72
C THR A 183 10.32 5.62 -11.71
N ASP A 184 11.12 6.11 -12.65
CA ASP A 184 11.95 5.23 -13.47
C ASP A 184 12.85 4.38 -12.57
N SER A 185 13.03 3.11 -12.92
CA SER A 185 13.78 2.13 -12.11
C SER A 185 15.21 2.60 -11.78
N GLY A 186 15.87 3.27 -12.72
CA GLY A 186 17.21 3.84 -12.52
C GLY A 186 17.26 5.00 -11.54
N GLU A 187 16.16 5.71 -11.33
CA GLU A 187 16.06 6.86 -10.43
C GLU A 187 15.48 6.51 -9.06
N PHE A 188 14.90 5.30 -8.90
CA PHE A 188 14.18 4.91 -7.70
C PHE A 188 15.00 5.06 -6.41
N ALA A 189 16.26 4.62 -6.42
CA ALA A 189 17.12 4.70 -5.24
C ALA A 189 17.38 6.16 -4.80
N LYS A 190 17.41 7.09 -5.74
CA LYS A 190 17.62 8.52 -5.48
C LYS A 190 16.37 9.17 -4.88
N HIS A 191 15.17 8.71 -5.25
CA HIS A 191 13.91 9.22 -4.77
C HIS A 191 13.29 8.40 -3.63
N GLN A 192 13.94 7.32 -3.20
CA GLN A 192 13.36 6.36 -2.23
C GLN A 192 12.93 7.04 -0.93
N ASP A 193 13.76 7.91 -0.34
CA ASP A 193 13.43 8.59 0.90
C ASP A 193 12.24 9.55 0.73
N GLU A 194 12.14 10.21 -0.42
CA GLU A 194 11.03 11.07 -0.78
C GLU A 194 9.73 10.26 -0.90
N LEU A 195 9.74 9.14 -1.63
CA LEU A 195 8.57 8.27 -1.82
C LEU A 195 8.09 7.69 -0.49
N TYR A 196 8.99 7.18 0.35
CA TYR A 196 8.63 6.70 1.69
C TYR A 196 8.18 7.83 2.62
N GLY A 197 8.78 9.02 2.54
CA GLY A 197 8.32 10.19 3.27
C GLY A 197 6.87 10.53 2.95
N ILE A 198 6.52 10.55 1.68
CA ILE A 198 5.13 10.76 1.21
C ILE A 198 4.22 9.66 1.73
N LEU A 199 4.59 8.38 1.56
CA LEU A 199 3.83 7.23 2.03
C LEU A 199 3.51 7.34 3.52
N TYR A 200 4.51 7.57 4.35
CA TYR A 200 4.36 7.63 5.81
C TYR A 200 3.68 8.90 6.31
N SER A 201 3.59 9.95 5.47
CA SER A 201 2.83 11.16 5.78
C SER A 201 1.32 11.01 5.57
N THR A 202 0.88 9.88 4.98
CA THR A 202 -0.53 9.64 4.65
C THR A 202 -1.41 9.71 5.89
N LYS A 203 -2.47 10.54 5.83
CA LYS A 203 -3.54 10.63 6.82
C LYS A 203 -4.84 10.23 6.18
N VAL A 204 -5.64 9.46 6.90
CA VAL A 204 -6.89 8.88 6.39
C VAL A 204 -8.01 9.17 7.37
N THR A 205 -9.05 9.91 6.94
CA THR A 205 -10.28 10.08 7.72
C THR A 205 -11.04 8.76 7.80
N HIS A 206 -11.47 8.42 9.01
CA HIS A 206 -12.25 7.22 9.34
C HIS A 206 -13.75 7.49 9.34
#